data_5277073db12c35c1d07cc6de4240f2cb
#
_entry.id   5277073db12c35c1d07cc6de4240f2cb
#
_cell.length_a   1.000
_cell.length_b   1.000
_cell.length_c   1.000
_cell.angle_alpha   90.00
_cell.angle_beta   90.00
_cell.angle_gamma   90.00
#
_symmetry.space_group_name_H-M   'P 1'
#
loop_
_entity.id
_entity.type
_entity.pdbx_description
1 polymer ?
#
loop_
_entity_poly.entity_id
_entity_poly.type
_entity_poly.pdbx_seq_one_letter_code
_entity_poly.pdbx_strand_id
1 'polypeptide(L)'
;MSFGTRRGWAPRAFPVDRTAARRLQEWLQEGGGSLDAVGLDLRGADLTGGDFSESWFSDAKLAGVVLKEADFYRADMQGADLSGADLAGASLVRSNLDDSVMRAAVLDGADFVKASLYGVDASGASFRGARLMGASLLDANLCGADLTDATVMENSFRVRLDETVILQGFSGSIFGPVEVSTGEKLTTIGGADLEQWIRNKGGTVTVISRSQRADRH
;
A
#
# COMPACT_ATOMS: atom_id res chain seq x y z
N MET A 1 -14.11 -21.51 -6.80
CA MET A 1 -12.70 -21.96 -6.79
C MET A 1 -12.25 -21.77 -5.36
N SER A 2 -11.86 -22.85 -4.67
CA SER A 2 -11.45 -22.78 -3.26
C SER A 2 -10.07 -22.15 -3.18
N PHE A 3 -9.99 -20.94 -2.70
CA PHE A 3 -8.73 -20.31 -2.30
C PHE A 3 -8.39 -20.88 -0.92
N GLY A 4 -7.66 -21.99 -0.89
CA GLY A 4 -7.15 -22.56 0.35
C GLY A 4 -5.73 -22.09 0.56
N THR A 5 -5.33 -21.90 1.84
CA THR A 5 -3.93 -21.72 2.21
C THR A 5 -3.07 -22.71 1.44
N ARG A 6 -1.91 -22.27 0.95
CA ARG A 6 -0.94 -23.19 0.33
C ARG A 6 -0.75 -24.37 1.30
N ARG A 7 -1.05 -25.60 0.85
CA ARG A 7 -0.95 -26.80 1.70
C ARG A 7 0.40 -26.79 2.43
N GLY A 8 0.35 -26.79 3.76
CA GLY A 8 1.54 -26.84 4.62
C GLY A 8 2.13 -25.47 4.98
N TRP A 9 1.49 -24.33 4.63
CA TRP A 9 1.94 -23.04 5.15
C TRP A 9 1.59 -22.88 6.63
N ALA A 10 2.52 -22.32 7.39
CA ALA A 10 2.29 -21.88 8.76
C ALA A 10 3.11 -20.61 9.04
N PRO A 11 2.68 -19.77 9.98
CA PRO A 11 3.46 -18.63 10.45
C PRO A 11 4.86 -19.06 10.90
N ARG A 12 5.87 -18.28 10.55
CA ARG A 12 7.23 -18.47 11.08
C ARG A 12 7.33 -18.04 12.54
N ALA A 13 6.47 -17.06 12.92
CA ALA A 13 6.24 -16.67 14.31
C ALA A 13 4.77 -16.29 14.50
N PHE A 14 4.19 -16.71 15.62
CA PHE A 14 2.85 -16.31 16.02
C PHE A 14 2.87 -14.94 16.70
N PRO A 15 1.72 -14.19 16.69
CA PRO A 15 1.59 -12.94 17.43
C PRO A 15 1.90 -13.12 18.92
N VAL A 16 2.38 -12.05 19.55
CA VAL A 16 2.59 -12.02 21.01
C VAL A 16 1.26 -12.06 21.77
N ASP A 17 0.22 -11.45 21.20
CA ASP A 17 -1.13 -11.50 21.76
C ASP A 17 -1.71 -12.91 21.68
N ARG A 18 -2.14 -13.45 22.83
CA ARG A 18 -2.65 -14.82 22.93
C ARG A 18 -3.96 -15.04 22.20
N THR A 19 -4.81 -14.00 22.13
CA THR A 19 -6.11 -14.09 21.45
C THR A 19 -5.88 -14.16 19.95
N ALA A 20 -5.03 -13.30 19.40
CA ALA A 20 -4.66 -13.30 18.00
C ALA A 20 -3.93 -14.60 17.60
N ALA A 21 -3.00 -15.09 18.45
CA ALA A 21 -2.31 -16.34 18.22
C ALA A 21 -3.27 -17.54 18.15
N ARG A 22 -4.25 -17.60 19.08
CA ARG A 22 -5.28 -18.64 19.10
C ARG A 22 -6.17 -18.55 17.85
N ARG A 23 -6.65 -17.36 17.49
CA ARG A 23 -7.50 -17.18 16.30
C ARG A 23 -6.78 -17.65 15.03
N LEU A 24 -5.49 -17.31 14.89
CA LEU A 24 -4.68 -17.75 13.76
C LEU A 24 -4.48 -19.28 13.75
N GLN A 25 -4.30 -19.90 14.91
CA GLN A 25 -4.20 -21.37 15.03
C GLN A 25 -5.51 -22.05 14.65
N GLU A 26 -6.67 -21.55 15.13
CA GLU A 26 -8.00 -22.05 14.80
C GLU A 26 -8.24 -21.97 13.28
N TRP A 27 -7.95 -20.82 12.67
CA TRP A 27 -8.06 -20.64 11.22
C TRP A 27 -7.21 -21.64 10.42
N LEU A 28 -5.97 -21.91 10.86
CA LEU A 28 -5.11 -22.91 10.23
C LEU A 28 -5.69 -24.33 10.36
N GLN A 29 -6.28 -24.68 11.51
CA GLN A 29 -6.91 -25.99 11.76
C GLN A 29 -8.17 -26.16 10.93
N GLU A 30 -8.91 -25.08 10.67
CA GLU A 30 -10.09 -25.05 9.80
C GLU A 30 -9.74 -25.21 8.31
N GLY A 31 -8.45 -25.26 7.97
CA GLY A 31 -7.96 -25.43 6.59
C GLY A 31 -7.74 -24.10 5.84
N GLY A 32 -7.73 -22.97 6.53
CA GLY A 32 -7.57 -21.64 5.96
C GLY A 32 -8.85 -21.09 5.36
N GLY A 33 -8.74 -20.32 4.28
CA GLY A 33 -9.83 -19.52 3.71
C GLY A 33 -9.72 -18.08 4.17
N SER A 34 -10.83 -17.33 4.18
CA SER A 34 -10.82 -15.93 4.63
C SER A 34 -10.61 -15.87 6.15
N LEU A 35 -9.56 -15.19 6.58
CA LEU A 35 -9.27 -14.95 8.00
C LEU A 35 -10.06 -13.73 8.48
N ASP A 36 -10.80 -13.87 9.59
CA ASP A 36 -11.30 -12.74 10.34
C ASP A 36 -10.28 -12.32 11.39
N ALA A 37 -9.55 -11.23 11.11
CA ALA A 37 -8.54 -10.63 11.97
C ALA A 37 -8.90 -9.19 12.35
N VAL A 38 -10.18 -8.80 12.25
CA VAL A 38 -10.64 -7.43 12.57
C VAL A 38 -10.23 -7.06 13.99
N GLY A 39 -9.51 -5.95 14.13
CA GLY A 39 -9.03 -5.41 15.42
C GLY A 39 -8.01 -6.27 16.17
N LEU A 40 -7.57 -7.40 15.62
CA LEU A 40 -6.60 -8.28 16.28
C LEU A 40 -5.21 -7.64 16.40
N ASP A 41 -4.53 -7.95 17.48
CA ASP A 41 -3.14 -7.56 17.70
C ASP A 41 -2.18 -8.64 17.18
N LEU A 42 -1.72 -8.45 15.95
CA LEU A 42 -0.83 -9.40 15.25
C LEU A 42 0.66 -9.04 15.38
N ARG A 43 1.00 -8.05 16.21
CA ARG A 43 2.39 -7.62 16.40
C ARG A 43 3.29 -8.75 16.86
N GLY A 44 4.50 -8.79 16.31
CA GLY A 44 5.49 -9.85 16.55
C GLY A 44 5.30 -11.09 15.69
N ALA A 45 4.25 -11.16 14.85
CA ALA A 45 4.07 -12.28 13.94
C ALA A 45 5.03 -12.19 12.74
N ASP A 46 5.42 -13.35 12.23
CA ASP A 46 6.00 -13.52 10.89
C ASP A 46 5.05 -14.37 10.04
N LEU A 47 4.36 -13.71 9.15
CA LEU A 47 3.32 -14.25 8.28
C LEU A 47 3.78 -14.31 6.81
N THR A 48 5.09 -14.37 6.59
CA THR A 48 5.71 -14.43 5.26
C THR A 48 5.07 -15.48 4.37
N GLY A 49 4.64 -15.08 3.17
CA GLY A 49 4.08 -15.98 2.15
C GLY A 49 2.70 -16.55 2.49
N GLY A 50 2.02 -16.02 3.52
CA GLY A 50 0.66 -16.40 3.86
C GLY A 50 -0.34 -15.98 2.78
N ASP A 51 -1.37 -16.79 2.58
CA ASP A 51 -2.51 -16.47 1.71
C ASP A 51 -3.65 -15.95 2.58
N PHE A 52 -3.84 -14.63 2.53
CA PHE A 52 -4.88 -13.89 3.24
C PHE A 52 -5.86 -13.25 2.24
N SER A 53 -6.01 -13.86 1.07
CA SER A 53 -6.96 -13.39 0.07
C SER A 53 -8.38 -13.33 0.66
N GLU A 54 -9.09 -12.22 0.35
CA GLU A 54 -10.47 -11.99 0.79
C GLU A 54 -10.65 -11.99 2.32
N SER A 55 -9.58 -11.79 3.09
CA SER A 55 -9.59 -11.74 4.56
C SER A 55 -9.86 -10.34 5.10
N TRP A 56 -10.28 -10.26 6.36
CA TRP A 56 -10.62 -9.02 7.04
C TRP A 56 -9.58 -8.67 8.10
N PHE A 57 -8.89 -7.54 7.91
CA PHE A 57 -7.88 -6.97 8.80
C PHE A 57 -8.23 -5.53 9.20
N SER A 58 -9.50 -5.13 9.07
CA SER A 58 -9.90 -3.77 9.43
C SER A 58 -9.53 -3.48 10.88
N ASP A 59 -8.89 -2.32 11.12
CA ASP A 59 -8.39 -1.89 12.43
C ASP A 59 -7.38 -2.85 13.09
N ALA A 60 -6.84 -3.83 12.37
CA ALA A 60 -5.84 -4.76 12.91
C ALA A 60 -4.52 -4.04 13.24
N LYS A 61 -3.86 -4.47 14.33
CA LYS A 61 -2.55 -3.96 14.72
C LYS A 61 -1.47 -4.84 14.11
N LEU A 62 -0.89 -4.34 13.04
CA LEU A 62 0.14 -5.01 12.22
C LEU A 62 1.50 -4.29 12.30
N ALA A 63 1.68 -3.37 13.25
CA ALA A 63 2.93 -2.61 13.35
C ALA A 63 4.14 -3.52 13.53
N GLY A 64 5.12 -3.39 12.62
CA GLY A 64 6.35 -4.17 12.62
C GLY A 64 6.18 -5.66 12.29
N VAL A 65 5.01 -6.09 11.81
CA VAL A 65 4.77 -7.49 11.39
C VAL A 65 5.50 -7.79 10.08
N VAL A 66 6.02 -9.02 9.95
CA VAL A 66 6.64 -9.48 8.70
C VAL A 66 5.58 -10.14 7.83
N LEU A 67 5.32 -9.54 6.65
CA LEU A 67 4.29 -9.93 5.69
C LEU A 67 4.88 -10.10 4.28
N LYS A 68 6.19 -10.41 4.19
CA LYS A 68 6.86 -10.57 2.90
C LYS A 68 6.15 -11.59 2.02
N GLU A 69 5.97 -11.23 0.74
CA GLU A 69 5.39 -12.12 -0.26
C GLU A 69 4.00 -12.68 0.12
N ALA A 70 3.33 -12.11 1.14
CA ALA A 70 1.97 -12.50 1.51
C ALA A 70 0.96 -12.05 0.46
N ASP A 71 -0.12 -12.81 0.29
CA ASP A 71 -1.19 -12.49 -0.64
C ASP A 71 -2.41 -11.92 0.11
N PHE A 72 -2.71 -10.65 -0.16
CA PHE A 72 -3.87 -9.90 0.35
C PHE A 72 -4.85 -9.56 -0.79
N TYR A 73 -4.95 -10.41 -1.80
CA TYR A 73 -5.89 -10.17 -2.89
C TYR A 73 -7.30 -9.95 -2.36
N ARG A 74 -7.88 -8.76 -2.64
CA ARG A 74 -9.21 -8.35 -2.15
C ARG A 74 -9.38 -8.35 -0.62
N ALA A 75 -8.31 -8.33 0.14
CA ALA A 75 -8.42 -8.20 1.59
C ALA A 75 -8.91 -6.81 1.99
N ASP A 76 -9.63 -6.74 3.10
CA ASP A 76 -10.02 -5.49 3.73
C ASP A 76 -9.09 -5.17 4.90
N MET A 77 -8.29 -4.11 4.72
CA MET A 77 -7.29 -3.65 5.69
C MET A 77 -7.57 -2.18 6.10
N GLN A 78 -8.82 -1.74 5.95
CA GLN A 78 -9.21 -0.36 6.30
C GLN A 78 -8.82 -0.04 7.74
N GLY A 79 -8.20 1.12 7.97
CA GLY A 79 -7.81 1.58 9.30
C GLY A 79 -6.70 0.76 9.96
N ALA A 80 -6.14 -0.27 9.30
CA ALA A 80 -5.09 -1.10 9.90
C ALA A 80 -3.81 -0.29 10.19
N ASP A 81 -3.16 -0.59 11.31
CA ASP A 81 -1.83 -0.05 11.64
C ASP A 81 -0.73 -0.98 11.11
N LEU A 82 -0.15 -0.60 9.98
CA LEU A 82 0.96 -1.27 9.29
C LEU A 82 2.29 -0.51 9.49
N SER A 83 2.38 0.35 10.49
CA SER A 83 3.59 1.15 10.73
C SER A 83 4.83 0.27 10.88
N GLY A 84 5.86 0.51 10.06
CA GLY A 84 7.09 -0.28 10.05
C GLY A 84 6.94 -1.75 9.68
N ALA A 85 5.78 -2.18 9.19
CA ALA A 85 5.58 -3.55 8.72
C ALA A 85 6.41 -3.81 7.44
N ASP A 86 6.81 -5.07 7.23
CA ASP A 86 7.57 -5.49 6.06
C ASP A 86 6.68 -6.30 5.11
N LEU A 87 6.19 -5.61 4.07
CA LEU A 87 5.34 -6.15 3.01
C LEU A 87 6.11 -6.30 1.68
N ALA A 88 7.44 -6.43 1.72
CA ALA A 88 8.22 -6.55 0.49
C ALA A 88 7.70 -7.71 -0.38
N GLY A 89 7.40 -7.42 -1.65
CA GLY A 89 6.87 -8.38 -2.61
C GLY A 89 5.44 -8.86 -2.35
N ALA A 90 4.72 -8.30 -1.38
CA ALA A 90 3.34 -8.68 -1.10
C ALA A 90 2.39 -8.33 -2.26
N SER A 91 1.35 -9.15 -2.45
CA SER A 91 0.24 -8.87 -3.35
C SER A 91 -0.89 -8.18 -2.59
N LEU A 92 -1.15 -6.93 -2.92
CA LEU A 92 -2.23 -6.10 -2.37
C LEU A 92 -3.24 -5.74 -3.50
N VAL A 93 -3.33 -6.62 -4.50
CA VAL A 93 -4.18 -6.41 -5.67
C VAL A 93 -5.65 -6.34 -5.25
N ARG A 94 -6.30 -5.22 -5.58
CA ARG A 94 -7.71 -4.93 -5.24
C ARG A 94 -8.02 -4.90 -3.74
N SER A 95 -7.03 -4.82 -2.87
CA SER A 95 -7.25 -4.65 -1.43
C SER A 95 -7.80 -3.25 -1.10
N ASN A 96 -8.48 -3.18 0.02
CA ASN A 96 -8.92 -1.93 0.63
C ASN A 96 -7.95 -1.59 1.77
N LEU A 97 -7.22 -0.48 1.64
CA LEU A 97 -6.25 0.03 2.62
C LEU A 97 -6.66 1.44 3.10
N ASP A 98 -7.92 1.85 2.84
CA ASP A 98 -8.38 3.19 3.16
C ASP A 98 -8.14 3.52 4.64
N ASP A 99 -7.64 4.74 4.89
CA ASP A 99 -7.34 5.27 6.23
C ASP A 99 -6.30 4.45 7.02
N SER A 100 -5.62 3.49 6.41
CA SER A 100 -4.56 2.72 7.09
C SER A 100 -3.31 3.56 7.35
N VAL A 101 -2.51 3.13 8.34
CA VAL A 101 -1.25 3.77 8.70
C VAL A 101 -0.09 2.88 8.29
N MET A 102 0.72 3.35 7.31
CA MET A 102 1.88 2.63 6.76
C MET A 102 3.19 3.40 6.97
N ARG A 103 3.29 4.19 8.04
CA ARG A 103 4.49 4.99 8.31
C ARG A 103 5.73 4.12 8.35
N ALA A 104 6.74 4.49 7.56
CA ALA A 104 8.01 3.76 7.47
C ALA A 104 7.87 2.26 7.15
N ALA A 105 6.75 1.82 6.57
CA ALA A 105 6.57 0.45 6.10
C ALA A 105 7.48 0.16 4.89
N VAL A 106 7.88 -1.10 4.73
CA VAL A 106 8.64 -1.58 3.57
C VAL A 106 7.67 -2.27 2.60
N LEU A 107 7.47 -1.64 1.45
CA LEU A 107 6.53 -2.07 0.41
C LEU A 107 7.26 -2.29 -0.93
N ASP A 108 8.56 -2.61 -0.85
CA ASP A 108 9.42 -2.78 -2.01
C ASP A 108 8.94 -3.92 -2.90
N GLY A 109 8.69 -3.62 -4.17
CA GLY A 109 8.17 -4.58 -5.14
C GLY A 109 6.73 -5.05 -4.89
N ALA A 110 6.02 -4.47 -3.93
CA ALA A 110 4.62 -4.84 -3.67
C ALA A 110 3.68 -4.47 -4.84
N ASP A 111 2.64 -5.27 -5.02
CA ASP A 111 1.66 -5.09 -6.10
C ASP A 111 0.34 -4.51 -5.56
N PHE A 112 0.10 -3.24 -5.84
CA PHE A 112 -1.11 -2.48 -5.48
C PHE A 112 -2.09 -2.30 -6.65
N VAL A 113 -2.02 -3.14 -7.66
CA VAL A 113 -2.91 -2.98 -8.83
C VAL A 113 -4.37 -2.93 -8.41
N LYS A 114 -5.03 -1.78 -8.72
CA LYS A 114 -6.44 -1.50 -8.37
C LYS A 114 -6.75 -1.52 -6.87
N ALA A 115 -5.78 -1.35 -6.00
CA ALA A 115 -6.00 -1.15 -4.57
C ALA A 115 -6.59 0.23 -4.27
N SER A 116 -7.30 0.35 -3.17
CA SER A 116 -7.71 1.63 -2.59
C SER A 116 -6.77 2.01 -1.46
N LEU A 117 -6.17 3.21 -1.58
CA LEU A 117 -5.28 3.81 -0.59
C LEU A 117 -5.80 5.23 -0.23
N TYR A 118 -7.12 5.41 -0.15
CA TYR A 118 -7.70 6.68 0.23
C TYR A 118 -7.30 7.04 1.66
N GLY A 119 -6.81 8.27 1.88
CA GLY A 119 -6.47 8.76 3.23
C GLY A 119 -5.30 8.07 3.92
N VAL A 120 -4.56 7.20 3.24
CA VAL A 120 -3.43 6.44 3.82
C VAL A 120 -2.33 7.38 4.30
N ASP A 121 -1.80 7.14 5.49
CA ASP A 121 -0.55 7.76 5.94
C ASP A 121 0.63 6.82 5.69
N ALA A 122 1.31 7.00 4.55
CA ALA A 122 2.50 6.27 4.15
C ALA A 122 3.76 7.15 4.22
N SER A 123 3.79 8.10 5.16
CA SER A 123 4.96 8.96 5.34
C SER A 123 6.22 8.14 5.68
N GLY A 124 7.31 8.42 4.96
CA GLY A 124 8.58 7.72 5.10
C GLY A 124 8.57 6.25 4.66
N ALA A 125 7.49 5.74 4.06
CA ALA A 125 7.43 4.36 3.57
C ALA A 125 8.28 4.16 2.32
N SER A 126 8.76 2.93 2.11
CA SER A 126 9.48 2.52 0.91
C SER A 126 8.56 1.79 -0.06
N PHE A 127 8.40 2.34 -1.27
CA PHE A 127 7.64 1.77 -2.39
C PHE A 127 8.55 1.44 -3.59
N ARG A 128 9.82 1.13 -3.34
CA ARG A 128 10.79 0.90 -4.41
C ARG A 128 10.35 -0.24 -5.32
N GLY A 129 10.22 0.07 -6.62
CA GLY A 129 9.76 -0.90 -7.61
C GLY A 129 8.29 -1.35 -7.44
N ALA A 130 7.51 -0.72 -6.57
CA ALA A 130 6.11 -1.08 -6.37
C ALA A 130 5.26 -0.81 -7.62
N ARG A 131 4.22 -1.61 -7.82
CA ARG A 131 3.27 -1.50 -8.92
C ARG A 131 1.96 -0.90 -8.42
N LEU A 132 1.69 0.34 -8.79
CA LEU A 132 0.51 1.10 -8.33
C LEU A 132 -0.57 1.28 -9.42
N MET A 133 -0.54 0.49 -10.50
CA MET A 133 -1.40 0.69 -11.67
C MET A 133 -2.89 0.64 -11.32
N GLY A 134 -3.60 1.73 -11.60
CA GLY A 134 -5.03 1.87 -11.31
C GLY A 134 -5.37 1.97 -9.82
N ALA A 135 -4.38 2.08 -8.94
CA ALA A 135 -4.62 2.32 -7.53
C ALA A 135 -5.18 3.75 -7.30
N SER A 136 -6.03 3.90 -6.30
CA SER A 136 -6.53 5.20 -5.85
C SER A 136 -5.68 5.70 -4.69
N LEU A 137 -4.99 6.85 -4.87
CA LEU A 137 -4.17 7.49 -3.84
C LEU A 137 -4.74 8.87 -3.47
N LEU A 138 -6.07 8.97 -3.43
CA LEU A 138 -6.73 10.23 -3.05
C LEU A 138 -6.46 10.52 -1.57
N ASP A 139 -6.00 11.72 -1.29
CA ASP A 139 -5.71 12.25 0.05
C ASP A 139 -4.63 11.46 0.84
N ALA A 140 -3.85 10.60 0.14
CA ALA A 140 -2.75 9.88 0.76
C ALA A 140 -1.57 10.81 1.10
N ASN A 141 -0.92 10.55 2.23
CA ASN A 141 0.30 11.23 2.68
C ASN A 141 1.53 10.39 2.31
N LEU A 142 2.34 10.89 1.38
CA LEU A 142 3.59 10.27 0.90
C LEU A 142 4.82 11.15 1.22
N CYS A 143 4.73 12.04 2.22
CA CYS A 143 5.87 12.86 2.64
C CYS A 143 7.05 11.96 3.05
N GLY A 144 8.24 12.22 2.50
CA GLY A 144 9.44 11.43 2.78
C GLY A 144 9.44 10.01 2.22
N ALA A 145 8.43 9.59 1.46
CA ALA A 145 8.38 8.25 0.89
C ALA A 145 9.42 8.06 -0.23
N ASP A 146 9.88 6.83 -0.40
CA ASP A 146 10.77 6.42 -1.50
C ASP A 146 9.96 5.65 -2.56
N LEU A 147 9.70 6.32 -3.71
CA LEU A 147 9.02 5.72 -4.88
C LEU A 147 10.03 5.39 -6.00
N THR A 148 11.29 5.13 -5.66
CA THR A 148 12.31 4.75 -6.67
C THR A 148 11.81 3.58 -7.53
N ASP A 149 11.82 3.76 -8.85
CA ASP A 149 11.37 2.79 -9.85
C ASP A 149 9.91 2.31 -9.71
N ALA A 150 9.10 2.96 -8.87
CA ALA A 150 7.68 2.62 -8.77
C ALA A 150 6.93 3.04 -10.04
N THR A 151 5.89 2.27 -10.40
CA THR A 151 5.13 2.47 -11.62
C THR A 151 3.66 2.79 -11.35
N VAL A 152 3.13 3.75 -12.09
CA VAL A 152 1.74 4.23 -12.03
C VAL A 152 1.11 4.18 -13.41
N MET A 153 -0.20 3.94 -13.50
CA MET A 153 -0.95 4.03 -14.74
C MET A 153 -2.37 4.51 -14.46
N GLU A 154 -2.69 5.71 -14.92
CA GLU A 154 -4.00 6.34 -14.75
C GLU A 154 -4.47 6.40 -13.29
N ASN A 155 -3.52 6.60 -12.37
CA ASN A 155 -3.82 6.70 -10.94
C ASN A 155 -4.50 8.01 -10.59
N SER A 156 -5.49 7.97 -9.71
CA SER A 156 -5.97 9.15 -9.00
C SER A 156 -4.92 9.55 -7.97
N PHE A 157 -4.05 10.51 -8.34
CA PHE A 157 -2.85 10.86 -7.59
C PHE A 157 -2.97 12.25 -6.96
N ARG A 158 -3.99 12.43 -6.11
CA ARG A 158 -4.13 13.62 -5.28
C ARG A 158 -3.53 13.34 -3.92
N VAL A 159 -2.22 13.49 -3.81
CA VAL A 159 -1.42 13.11 -2.65
C VAL A 159 -0.73 14.32 -2.05
N ARG A 160 -0.31 14.19 -0.80
CA ARG A 160 0.64 15.11 -0.17
C ARG A 160 2.05 14.56 -0.32
N LEU A 161 2.95 15.41 -0.83
CA LEU A 161 4.38 15.17 -0.98
C LEU A 161 5.16 16.27 -0.25
N ASP A 162 6.46 16.06 -0.07
CA ASP A 162 7.38 17.10 0.42
C ASP A 162 8.70 17.08 -0.37
N GLU A 163 9.63 17.95 0.04
CA GLU A 163 10.94 18.05 -0.60
C GLU A 163 11.80 16.78 -0.43
N THR A 164 11.49 15.94 0.55
CA THR A 164 12.28 14.74 0.88
C THR A 164 11.83 13.50 0.14
N VAL A 165 10.67 13.54 -0.55
CA VAL A 165 10.19 12.41 -1.37
C VAL A 165 11.22 12.05 -2.46
N ILE A 166 11.46 10.75 -2.65
CA ILE A 166 12.38 10.22 -3.68
C ILE A 166 11.56 9.68 -4.85
N LEU A 167 11.82 10.20 -6.06
CA LEU A 167 11.08 9.85 -7.29
C LEU A 167 12.03 9.37 -8.41
N GLN A 168 13.23 8.90 -8.07
CA GLN A 168 14.15 8.39 -9.07
C GLN A 168 13.56 7.20 -9.83
N GLY A 169 13.42 7.30 -11.15
CA GLY A 169 12.82 6.24 -11.98
C GLY A 169 11.30 6.07 -11.84
N PHE A 170 10.62 6.85 -10.96
CA PHE A 170 9.16 6.86 -10.87
C PHE A 170 8.54 7.21 -12.22
N SER A 171 7.62 6.36 -12.73
CA SER A 171 7.20 6.49 -14.12
C SER A 171 5.75 6.09 -14.36
N GLY A 172 5.19 6.61 -15.48
CA GLY A 172 3.86 6.25 -15.96
C GLY A 172 2.92 7.44 -16.14
N SER A 173 1.66 7.32 -15.71
CA SER A 173 0.65 8.37 -15.88
C SER A 173 -0.22 8.54 -14.64
N ILE A 174 -0.56 9.79 -14.32
CA ILE A 174 -1.34 10.16 -13.13
C ILE A 174 -2.38 11.23 -13.46
N PHE A 175 -3.45 11.26 -12.65
CA PHE A 175 -4.36 12.39 -12.56
C PHE A 175 -4.00 13.20 -11.32
N GLY A 176 -3.44 14.39 -11.54
CA GLY A 176 -3.16 15.36 -10.47
C GLY A 176 -4.37 16.25 -10.16
N PRO A 177 -4.19 17.31 -9.37
CA PRO A 177 -2.95 17.85 -8.83
C PRO A 177 -2.44 17.12 -7.58
N VAL A 178 -1.22 17.49 -7.12
CA VAL A 178 -0.66 17.09 -5.84
C VAL A 178 -0.46 18.30 -4.93
N GLU A 179 -0.39 18.06 -3.63
CA GLU A 179 0.01 19.04 -2.64
C GLU A 179 1.49 18.82 -2.27
N VAL A 180 2.31 19.86 -2.41
CA VAL A 180 3.72 19.81 -2.03
C VAL A 180 3.95 20.71 -0.82
N SER A 181 4.47 20.10 0.25
CA SER A 181 4.88 20.82 1.47
C SER A 181 6.34 21.24 1.37
N THR A 182 6.58 22.53 1.56
CA THR A 182 7.93 23.13 1.61
C THR A 182 8.05 23.91 2.92
N GLY A 183 8.56 23.26 3.97
CA GLY A 183 8.51 23.77 5.33
C GLY A 183 7.07 23.95 5.79
N GLU A 184 6.68 25.17 6.20
CA GLU A 184 5.30 25.48 6.63
C GLU A 184 4.33 25.78 5.46
N LYS A 185 4.84 25.90 4.23
CA LYS A 185 4.04 26.25 3.07
C LYS A 185 3.54 25.01 2.36
N LEU A 186 2.23 24.93 2.12
CA LEU A 186 1.58 23.94 1.27
C LEU A 186 1.23 24.59 -0.08
N THR A 187 1.66 23.97 -1.18
CA THR A 187 1.43 24.46 -2.54
C THR A 187 0.83 23.36 -3.39
N THR A 188 -0.27 23.66 -4.07
CA THR A 188 -0.87 22.73 -5.04
C THR A 188 -0.20 22.92 -6.40
N ILE A 189 0.32 21.84 -6.98
CA ILE A 189 0.91 21.84 -8.33
C ILE A 189 0.26 20.75 -9.20
N GLY A 190 0.11 21.04 -10.50
CA GLY A 190 -0.54 20.13 -11.45
C GLY A 190 -0.09 20.37 -12.89
N GLY A 191 -0.57 19.54 -13.82
CA GLY A 191 -0.22 19.68 -15.25
C GLY A 191 1.28 19.67 -15.51
N ALA A 192 1.74 20.52 -16.41
CA ALA A 192 3.15 20.60 -16.81
C ALA A 192 4.11 20.96 -15.66
N ASP A 193 3.66 21.77 -14.70
CA ASP A 193 4.48 22.15 -13.53
C ASP A 193 4.75 20.93 -12.65
N LEU A 194 3.76 20.04 -12.48
CA LEU A 194 3.93 18.78 -11.76
C LEU A 194 4.86 17.82 -12.50
N GLU A 195 4.71 17.69 -13.82
CA GLU A 195 5.63 16.88 -14.64
C GLU A 195 7.08 17.37 -14.50
N GLN A 196 7.28 18.69 -14.55
CA GLN A 196 8.61 19.28 -14.40
C GLN A 196 9.18 19.08 -12.99
N TRP A 197 8.34 19.22 -11.95
CA TRP A 197 8.75 18.99 -10.57
C TRP A 197 9.19 17.54 -10.35
N ILE A 198 8.41 16.56 -10.86
CA ILE A 198 8.74 15.12 -10.80
C ILE A 198 10.02 14.84 -11.59
N ARG A 199 10.19 15.44 -12.79
CA ARG A 199 11.39 15.28 -13.62
C ARG A 199 12.65 15.79 -12.91
N ASN A 200 12.55 16.88 -12.19
CA ASN A 200 13.68 17.43 -11.41
C ASN A 200 14.10 16.47 -10.28
N LYS A 201 13.22 15.56 -9.85
CA LYS A 201 13.48 14.50 -8.87
C LYS A 201 13.84 13.14 -9.51
N GLY A 202 14.06 13.09 -10.82
CA GLY A 202 14.48 11.90 -11.56
C GLY A 202 13.36 10.97 -12.01
N GLY A 203 12.09 11.38 -11.85
CA GLY A 203 10.93 10.64 -12.34
C GLY A 203 10.50 11.06 -13.75
N THR A 204 9.64 10.25 -14.37
CA THR A 204 9.08 10.53 -15.70
C THR A 204 7.60 10.12 -15.73
N VAL A 205 6.72 11.06 -15.53
CA VAL A 205 5.26 10.83 -15.57
C VAL A 205 4.58 11.75 -16.56
N THR A 206 3.43 11.32 -17.07
CA THR A 206 2.48 12.16 -17.80
C THR A 206 1.32 12.51 -16.88
N VAL A 207 1.05 13.81 -16.70
CA VAL A 207 -0.11 14.29 -15.95
C VAL A 207 -1.30 14.44 -16.91
N ILE A 208 -2.27 13.55 -16.78
CA ILE A 208 -3.45 13.49 -17.64
C ILE A 208 -4.46 14.58 -17.19
N SER A 209 -4.90 15.41 -18.11
CA SER A 209 -5.97 16.37 -17.87
C SER A 209 -7.35 15.70 -17.95
N ARG A 210 -8.35 16.25 -17.22
CA ARG A 210 -9.73 15.72 -17.27
C ARG A 210 -10.35 15.78 -18.68
N SER A 211 -9.93 16.73 -19.52
CA SER A 211 -10.40 16.84 -20.92
C SER A 211 -9.92 15.67 -21.80
N GLN A 212 -8.75 15.11 -21.53
CA GLN A 212 -8.18 14.00 -22.29
C GLN A 212 -8.82 12.64 -21.95
N ARG A 213 -9.61 12.56 -20.88
CA ARG A 213 -10.33 11.34 -20.50
C ARG A 213 -11.58 11.11 -21.37
N ALA A 214 -12.21 12.18 -21.85
CA ALA A 214 -13.45 12.10 -22.66
C ALA A 214 -13.21 11.55 -24.07
N ASP A 215 -11.99 11.62 -24.58
CA ASP A 215 -11.66 11.23 -25.97
C ASP A 215 -11.24 9.76 -26.09
N ARG A 216 -11.24 8.97 -25.02
CA ARG A 216 -10.79 7.57 -24.99
C ARG A 216 -11.89 6.53 -24.77
N HIS A 217 -13.19 6.94 -24.84
CA HIS A 217 -14.35 6.05 -24.70
C HIS A 217 -15.20 6.02 -25.97
#